data_e2b070762cff026ec1d7e59110a89ac8
#
_entry.id   e2b070762cff026ec1d7e59110a89ac8
#
_cell.length_a   1.000
_cell.length_b   1.000
_cell.length_c   1.000
_cell.angle_alpha   90.00
_cell.angle_beta   90.00
_cell.angle_gamma   90.00
#
_symmetry.space_group_name_H-M   'P 1'
#
loop_
_entity.id
_entity.type
_entity.pdbx_description
1 polymer ?
#
loop_
_entity_poly.entity_id
_entity_poly.type
_entity_poly.pdbx_seq_one_letter_code
_entity_poly.pdbx_strand_id
1 'polypeptide(L)'
;MAKILAIKFFEEPTLKVAKSLLGKTLARKSGGKLIRGIITETEAYVGPSDKASHASRGITPRTKIMFGDCGMIYVYLIYGMYYCLNIVTGKRGYPAAVLIRGVLSDGLNLNGPGKITRHFNINKNLNSKK
;
A
#
# COMPACT_ATOMS: atom_id res chain seq x y z
N MET A 1 -18.93 -0.34 14.35
CA MET A 1 -18.85 -0.48 12.89
C MET A 1 -17.59 0.22 12.37
N ALA A 2 -16.80 -0.48 11.60
CA ALA A 2 -15.57 0.08 11.05
C ALA A 2 -15.88 1.09 9.95
N LYS A 3 -15.19 2.23 9.97
CA LYS A 3 -15.29 3.22 8.90
C LYS A 3 -14.19 2.99 7.87
N ILE A 4 -14.56 3.06 6.60
CA ILE A 4 -13.59 3.06 5.51
C ILE A 4 -12.94 4.44 5.46
N LEU A 5 -11.61 4.48 5.38
CA LEU A 5 -10.89 5.75 5.26
C LEU A 5 -11.26 6.44 3.96
N ALA A 6 -11.58 7.73 4.06
CA ALA A 6 -11.91 8.53 2.89
C ALA A 6 -10.65 8.79 2.05
N ILE A 7 -10.84 9.03 0.76
CA ILE A 7 -9.73 9.35 -0.15
C ILE A 7 -8.93 10.54 0.36
N LYS A 8 -9.60 11.52 0.96
CA LYS A 8 -8.97 12.70 1.54
C LYS A 8 -7.86 12.37 2.56
N PHE A 9 -7.99 11.25 3.27
CA PHE A 9 -6.97 10.76 4.20
C PHE A 9 -5.63 10.58 3.49
N PHE A 10 -5.65 10.11 2.25
CA PHE A 10 -4.44 9.79 1.48
C PHE A 10 -3.87 11.00 0.73
N GLU A 11 -4.56 12.14 0.72
CA GLU A 11 -4.05 13.38 0.12
C GLU A 11 -3.00 14.07 0.97
N GLU A 12 -2.93 13.73 2.25
CA GLU A 12 -1.99 14.30 3.20
C GLU A 12 -0.54 13.93 2.82
N PRO A 13 0.46 14.64 3.37
CA PRO A 13 1.86 14.30 3.13
C PRO A 13 2.14 12.82 3.43
N THR A 14 2.95 12.20 2.60
CA THR A 14 3.19 10.76 2.64
C THR A 14 3.67 10.26 4.00
N LEU A 15 4.59 10.98 4.64
CA LEU A 15 5.08 10.60 5.96
C LEU A 15 3.97 10.63 7.01
N LYS A 16 3.07 11.60 6.91
CA LYS A 16 1.93 11.71 7.81
C LYS A 16 0.98 10.54 7.60
N VAL A 17 0.71 10.18 6.34
CA VAL A 17 -0.15 9.03 6.01
C VAL A 17 0.46 7.75 6.54
N ALA A 18 1.77 7.55 6.35
CA ALA A 18 2.47 6.36 6.83
C ALA A 18 2.31 6.19 8.34
N LYS A 19 2.49 7.27 9.10
CA LYS A 19 2.33 7.25 10.55
C LYS A 19 0.87 7.03 10.97
N SER A 20 -0.07 7.68 10.27
CA SER A 20 -1.49 7.60 10.61
C SER A 20 -2.10 6.24 10.28
N LEU A 21 -1.52 5.50 9.35
CA LEU A 21 -1.97 4.15 9.03
C LEU A 21 -1.64 3.13 10.12
N LEU A 22 -0.62 3.40 10.93
CA LEU A 22 -0.28 2.50 12.04
C LEU A 22 -1.48 2.38 12.99
N GLY A 23 -1.86 1.15 13.31
CA GLY A 23 -3.01 0.85 14.15
C GLY A 23 -4.35 0.81 13.41
N LYS A 24 -4.38 1.16 12.14
CA LYS A 24 -5.59 1.04 11.32
C LYS A 24 -5.80 -0.41 10.89
N THR A 25 -7.04 -0.74 10.58
CA THR A 25 -7.40 -2.08 10.13
C THR A 25 -7.27 -2.20 8.62
N LEU A 26 -6.50 -3.18 8.18
CA LEU A 26 -6.47 -3.62 6.78
C LEU A 26 -7.51 -4.73 6.63
N ALA A 27 -8.46 -4.54 5.74
CA ALA A 27 -9.52 -5.52 5.51
C ALA A 27 -9.57 -5.91 4.02
N ARG A 28 -9.69 -7.19 3.76
CA ARG A 28 -9.76 -7.74 2.41
C ARG A 28 -10.91 -8.75 2.34
N LYS A 29 -11.84 -8.53 1.43
CA LYS A 29 -12.88 -9.49 1.14
C LYS A 29 -12.45 -10.34 -0.05
N SER A 30 -12.31 -11.63 0.16
CA SER A 30 -11.85 -12.54 -0.88
C SER A 30 -12.59 -13.87 -0.76
N GLY A 31 -13.22 -14.32 -1.84
CA GLY A 31 -13.93 -15.60 -1.87
C GLY A 31 -15.00 -15.73 -0.79
N GLY A 32 -15.71 -14.65 -0.48
CA GLY A 32 -16.75 -14.65 0.55
C GLY A 32 -16.23 -14.55 1.97
N LYS A 33 -14.92 -14.53 2.16
CA LYS A 33 -14.29 -14.37 3.47
C LYS A 33 -13.80 -12.95 3.66
N LEU A 34 -13.90 -12.43 4.88
CA LEU A 34 -13.34 -11.16 5.27
C LEU A 34 -12.10 -11.41 6.11
N ILE A 35 -10.96 -10.97 5.61
CA ILE A 35 -9.67 -11.07 6.30
C ILE A 35 -9.33 -9.69 6.85
N ARG A 36 -9.01 -9.61 8.15
CA ARG A 36 -8.69 -8.35 8.83
C ARG A 36 -7.36 -8.44 9.55
N GLY A 37 -6.69 -7.30 9.64
CA GLY A 37 -5.47 -7.20 10.41
C GLY A 37 -5.19 -5.76 10.77
N ILE A 38 -4.34 -5.57 11.79
CA ILE A 38 -3.93 -4.26 12.25
C ILE A 38 -2.56 -3.94 11.64
N ILE A 39 -2.46 -2.80 10.99
CA ILE A 39 -1.21 -2.37 10.38
C ILE A 39 -0.22 -2.00 11.48
N THR A 40 0.94 -2.67 11.50
CA THR A 40 1.97 -2.47 12.51
C THR A 40 3.22 -1.79 11.99
N GLU A 41 3.48 -1.88 10.68
CA GLU A 41 4.65 -1.26 10.06
C GLU A 41 4.33 -0.73 8.68
N THR A 42 4.82 0.46 8.38
CA THR A 42 4.69 1.10 7.07
C THR A 42 6.03 1.68 6.65
N GLU A 43 6.16 1.96 5.35
CA GLU A 43 7.36 2.58 4.78
C GLU A 43 6.93 3.57 3.71
N ALA A 44 7.43 4.80 3.80
CA ALA A 44 7.05 5.87 2.87
C ALA A 44 8.05 6.00 1.73
N TYR A 45 7.54 6.12 0.50
CA TYR A 45 8.31 6.44 -0.69
C TYR A 45 7.81 7.77 -1.24
N VAL A 46 8.65 8.79 -1.21
CA VAL A 46 8.23 10.19 -1.39
C VAL A 46 8.91 10.85 -2.59
N GLY A 47 8.14 11.04 -3.65
CA GLY A 47 8.54 11.84 -4.79
C GLY A 47 9.61 11.24 -5.68
N PRO A 48 9.91 11.92 -6.80
CA PRO A 48 10.88 11.40 -7.77
C PRO A 48 12.32 11.45 -7.29
N SER A 49 12.62 12.26 -6.27
CA SER A 49 13.97 12.38 -5.71
C SER A 49 14.31 11.30 -4.69
N ASP A 50 13.33 10.52 -4.25
CA ASP A 50 13.56 9.41 -3.31
C ASP A 50 14.14 8.22 -4.08
N LYS A 51 15.44 7.99 -3.91
CA LYS A 51 16.17 6.93 -4.63
C LYS A 51 15.68 5.53 -4.29
N ALA A 52 15.06 5.34 -3.13
CA ALA A 52 14.48 4.07 -2.73
C ALA A 52 13.15 3.80 -3.44
N SER A 53 12.53 4.83 -4.01
CA SER A 53 11.27 4.71 -4.75
C SER A 53 11.52 4.28 -6.18
N HIS A 54 10.65 3.39 -6.69
CA HIS A 54 10.67 3.02 -8.10
C HIS A 54 10.47 4.23 -9.02
N ALA A 55 9.72 5.22 -8.55
CA ALA A 55 9.40 6.43 -9.32
C ALA A 55 10.60 7.35 -9.54
N SER A 56 11.74 7.12 -8.86
CA SER A 56 12.95 7.91 -9.06
C SER A 56 13.47 7.85 -10.50
N ARG A 57 13.07 6.83 -11.23
CA ARG A 57 13.44 6.65 -12.65
C ARG A 57 12.42 7.25 -13.61
N GLY A 58 11.43 8.00 -13.10
CA GLY A 58 10.38 8.60 -13.90
C GLY A 58 9.19 7.69 -14.14
N ILE A 59 8.31 8.10 -15.05
CA ILE A 59 7.09 7.34 -15.36
C ILE A 59 7.43 6.15 -16.25
N THR A 60 7.08 4.96 -15.79
CA THR A 60 7.17 3.72 -16.56
C THR A 60 5.81 3.02 -16.49
N PRO A 61 5.54 2.00 -17.33
CA PRO A 61 4.30 1.25 -17.18
C PRO A 61 4.09 0.71 -15.77
N ARG A 62 5.17 0.36 -15.08
CA ARG A 62 5.13 -0.15 -13.71
C ARG A 62 4.83 0.93 -12.69
N THR A 63 5.47 2.10 -12.80
CA THR A 63 5.35 3.18 -11.81
C THR A 63 4.23 4.18 -12.11
N LYS A 64 3.59 4.08 -13.27
CA LYS A 64 2.54 5.01 -13.69
C LYS A 64 1.48 5.24 -12.61
N ILE A 65 1.13 4.21 -11.86
CA ILE A 65 0.11 4.28 -10.82
C ILE A 65 0.51 5.25 -9.71
N MET A 66 1.80 5.32 -9.36
CA MET A 66 2.30 6.24 -8.32
C MET A 66 2.10 7.70 -8.70
N PHE A 67 1.99 8.00 -9.98
CA PHE A 67 1.75 9.37 -10.47
C PHE A 67 0.25 9.69 -10.58
N GLY A 68 -0.62 8.73 -10.24
CA GLY A 68 -2.06 8.88 -10.33
C GLY A 68 -2.70 9.44 -9.06
N ASP A 69 -3.98 9.11 -8.89
CA ASP A 69 -4.77 9.60 -7.76
C ASP A 69 -4.39 8.90 -6.45
N CYS A 70 -4.43 9.66 -5.35
CA CYS A 70 -4.23 9.08 -4.03
C CYS A 70 -5.32 8.07 -3.69
N GLY A 71 -5.00 7.13 -2.80
CA GLY A 71 -5.91 6.06 -2.41
C GLY A 71 -5.92 4.88 -3.36
N MET A 72 -5.26 4.99 -4.51
CA MET A 72 -5.15 3.85 -5.44
C MET A 72 -4.21 2.80 -4.88
N ILE A 73 -4.55 1.54 -5.12
CA ILE A 73 -3.72 0.40 -4.72
C ILE A 73 -2.64 0.18 -5.78
N TYR A 74 -1.39 0.10 -5.34
CA TYR A 74 -0.25 -0.19 -6.18
C TYR A 74 0.39 -1.48 -5.68
N VAL A 75 0.22 -2.55 -6.45
CA VAL A 75 0.79 -3.87 -6.13
C VAL A 75 1.86 -4.19 -7.16
N TYR A 76 3.06 -4.49 -6.70
CA TYR A 76 4.14 -4.90 -7.59
C TYR A 76 4.85 -6.14 -7.06
N LEU A 77 5.50 -6.85 -7.99
CA LEU A 77 6.24 -8.08 -7.70
C LEU A 77 7.71 -7.74 -7.45
N ILE A 78 8.27 -8.21 -6.35
CA ILE A 78 9.68 -8.00 -6.01
C ILE A 78 10.42 -9.34 -6.13
N TYR A 79 11.61 -9.31 -6.74
CA TYR A 79 12.43 -10.51 -6.99
C TYR A 79 11.69 -11.63 -7.72
N GLY A 80 10.61 -11.32 -8.46
CA GLY A 80 9.79 -12.33 -9.13
C GLY A 80 9.04 -13.26 -8.18
N MET A 81 9.02 -13.02 -6.88
CA MET A 81 8.47 -13.95 -5.87
C MET A 81 7.40 -13.36 -4.98
N TYR A 82 7.51 -12.09 -4.60
CA TYR A 82 6.64 -11.49 -3.60
C TYR A 82 5.91 -10.26 -4.11
N TYR A 83 4.62 -10.19 -3.84
CA TYR A 83 3.85 -8.97 -4.09
C TYR A 83 4.00 -8.01 -2.92
N CYS A 84 4.07 -6.73 -3.23
CA CYS A 84 4.12 -5.66 -2.23
C CYS A 84 2.88 -4.78 -2.38
N LEU A 85 2.15 -4.57 -1.28
CA LEU A 85 0.95 -3.75 -1.25
C LEU A 85 1.31 -2.32 -0.88
N ASN A 86 1.02 -1.39 -1.77
CA ASN A 86 1.23 0.05 -1.55
C ASN A 86 -0.07 0.81 -1.76
N ILE A 87 -0.17 1.98 -1.13
CA ILE A 87 -1.28 2.90 -1.34
C ILE A 87 -0.71 4.23 -1.80
N VAL A 88 -1.18 4.73 -2.93
CA VAL A 88 -0.74 6.00 -3.50
C VAL A 88 -1.20 7.16 -2.62
N THR A 89 -0.32 8.12 -2.36
CA THR A 89 -0.58 9.26 -1.50
C THR A 89 -0.21 10.56 -2.19
N GLY A 90 -0.63 11.68 -1.58
CA GLY A 90 -0.28 13.02 -2.06
C GLY A 90 -1.06 13.44 -3.29
N LYS A 91 -0.54 14.45 -3.98
CA LYS A 91 -1.21 15.02 -5.15
C LYS A 91 -0.96 14.22 -6.41
N ARG A 92 -1.95 14.17 -7.30
CA ARG A 92 -1.80 13.56 -8.61
C ARG A 92 -0.62 14.16 -9.34
N GLY A 93 0.18 13.32 -9.96
CA GLY A 93 1.39 13.74 -10.69
C GLY A 93 2.64 13.77 -9.82
N TYR A 94 2.50 13.68 -8.50
CA TYR A 94 3.63 13.60 -7.58
C TYR A 94 3.75 12.15 -7.09
N PRO A 95 4.80 11.42 -7.49
CA PRO A 95 4.88 9.98 -7.21
C PRO A 95 5.22 9.71 -5.75
N ALA A 96 4.23 9.28 -5.00
CA ALA A 96 4.41 8.95 -3.59
C ALA A 96 3.47 7.82 -3.20
N ALA A 97 3.92 6.96 -2.31
CA ALA A 97 3.13 5.82 -1.85
C ALA A 97 3.62 5.34 -0.49
N VAL A 98 2.75 4.63 0.23
CA VAL A 98 3.07 3.97 1.48
C VAL A 98 3.02 2.47 1.27
N LEU A 99 4.12 1.79 1.60
CA LEU A 99 4.20 0.33 1.59
C LEU A 99 3.71 -0.20 2.94
N ILE A 100 2.85 -1.20 2.91
CA ILE A 100 2.41 -1.91 4.11
C ILE A 100 3.42 -3.04 4.37
N ARG A 101 4.19 -2.93 5.45
CA ARG A 101 5.29 -3.85 5.77
C ARG A 101 4.99 -4.82 6.89
N GLY A 102 4.09 -4.47 7.79
CA GLY A 102 3.75 -5.33 8.90
C GLY A 102 2.28 -5.28 9.23
N VAL A 103 1.69 -6.42 9.54
CA VAL A 103 0.28 -6.55 9.92
C VAL A 103 0.15 -7.66 10.96
N LEU A 104 -0.65 -7.40 11.99
CA LEU A 104 -1.05 -8.43 12.96
C LEU A 104 -2.45 -8.92 12.58
N SER A 105 -2.56 -10.18 12.21
CA SER A 105 -3.82 -10.78 11.75
C SER A 105 -3.95 -12.21 12.28
N ASP A 106 -5.09 -12.52 12.86
CA ASP A 106 -5.38 -13.88 13.38
C ASP A 106 -4.30 -14.40 14.33
N GLY A 107 -3.75 -13.50 15.18
CA GLY A 107 -2.69 -13.85 16.11
C GLY A 107 -1.33 -14.04 15.44
N LEU A 108 -1.23 -13.83 14.13
CA LEU A 108 0.01 -13.96 13.38
C LEU A 108 0.65 -12.59 13.15
N ASN A 109 1.93 -12.50 13.42
CA ASN A 109 2.71 -11.31 13.12
C ASN A 109 3.27 -11.45 11.71
N LEU A 110 2.57 -10.83 10.75
CA LEU A 110 2.97 -10.87 9.35
C LEU A 110 4.06 -9.82 9.12
N ASN A 111 5.28 -10.23 9.32
CA ASN A 111 6.45 -9.38 9.23
C ASN A 111 7.07 -9.48 7.84
N GLY A 112 6.70 -8.53 6.97
CA GLY A 112 7.20 -8.44 5.61
C GLY A 112 6.09 -8.39 4.57
N PRO A 113 6.34 -7.65 3.45
CA PRO A 113 5.31 -7.43 2.43
C PRO A 113 4.76 -8.72 1.79
N GLY A 114 5.64 -9.68 1.52
CA GLY A 114 5.24 -10.93 0.89
C GLY A 114 4.32 -11.78 1.76
N LYS A 115 4.57 -11.79 3.07
CA LYS A 115 3.73 -12.53 4.01
C LYS A 115 2.33 -11.92 4.08
N ILE A 116 2.26 -10.58 4.03
CA ILE A 116 0.99 -9.86 4.06
C ILE A 116 0.16 -10.18 2.83
N THR A 117 0.74 -10.05 1.64
CA THR A 117 -0.01 -10.29 0.41
C THR A 117 -0.45 -11.74 0.27
N ARG A 118 0.36 -12.67 0.75
CA ARG A 118 -0.01 -14.09 0.77
C ARG A 118 -1.20 -14.34 1.69
N HIS A 119 -1.14 -13.81 2.92
CA HIS A 119 -2.21 -14.00 3.91
C HIS A 119 -3.53 -13.39 3.47
N PHE A 120 -3.49 -12.19 2.87
CA PHE A 120 -4.68 -11.46 2.42
C PHE A 120 -5.09 -11.82 0.99
N ASN A 121 -4.39 -12.74 0.36
CA ASN A 121 -4.67 -13.15 -1.03
C ASN A 121 -4.67 -11.96 -1.99
N ILE A 122 -3.63 -11.12 -1.88
CA ILE A 122 -3.45 -9.94 -2.69
C ILE A 122 -2.43 -10.24 -3.80
N ASN A 123 -2.79 -9.90 -5.03
CA ASN A 123 -1.93 -10.07 -6.18
C ASN A 123 -2.11 -8.90 -7.16
N LYS A 124 -1.52 -9.00 -8.34
CA LYS A 124 -1.57 -7.94 -9.36
C LYS A 124 -2.99 -7.55 -9.79
N ASN A 125 -3.99 -8.41 -9.55
CA ASN A 125 -5.37 -8.11 -9.91
C ASN A 125 -5.95 -6.94 -9.13
N LEU A 126 -5.35 -6.57 -7.99
CA LEU A 126 -5.76 -5.41 -7.21
C LEU A 126 -5.04 -4.13 -7.63
N ASN A 127 -4.06 -4.24 -8.51
CA ASN A 127 -3.32 -3.08 -8.98
C ASN A 127 -4.27 -2.08 -9.65
N SER A 128 -4.10 -0.78 -9.35
CA SER A 128 -4.96 0.31 -9.83
C SER A 128 -6.38 0.32 -9.26
N LYS A 129 -6.70 -0.47 -8.26
CA LYS A 129 -7.98 -0.43 -7.57
C LYS A 129 -7.96 0.62 -6.45
N LYS A 130 -9.12 1.07 -6.05
CA LYS A 130 -9.27 2.04 -4.94
C LYS A 130 -9.72 1.38 -3.65
#